data_ab4b4c691691ed8c639d649ef8d068b5
#
_entry.id   ab4b4c691691ed8c639d649ef8d068b5
#
_cell.length_a   1.000
_cell.length_b   1.000
_cell.length_c   1.000
_cell.angle_alpha   90.00
_cell.angle_beta   90.00
_cell.angle_gamma   90.00
#
_symmetry.space_group_name_H-M   'P 1'
#
loop_
_entity.id
_entity.type
_entity.pdbx_description
1 polymer ?
#
loop_
_entity_poly.entity_id
_entity_poly.type
_entity_poly.pdbx_seq_one_letter_code
_entity_poly.pdbx_strand_id
1 'polypeptide(L)'
;MAGIAFTNSGVGIVHALAHSVGAKFGTHHGMTNAVLLPFGMEFNMEQAEQRFARIADYALASDCLEFSGKSDSYKAAFLLDRIRNLLVEFSLPKSLKELGLPELDEEVLNELSCMAASDPAIMFNPRETTDEDLIEIIKRAY
;
A
#
# COMPACT_ATOMS: atom_id res chain seq x y z
N MET A 1 -8.70 1.44 18.19
CA MET A 1 -8.45 2.77 17.58
C MET A 1 -8.35 2.70 16.06
N ALA A 2 -7.60 1.77 15.44
CA ALA A 2 -7.49 1.65 13.98
C ALA A 2 -8.85 1.52 13.28
N GLY A 3 -9.79 0.69 13.79
CA GLY A 3 -11.13 0.56 13.23
C GLY A 3 -11.93 1.87 13.19
N ILE A 4 -11.82 2.70 14.24
CA ILE A 4 -12.45 4.03 14.27
C ILE A 4 -11.79 4.95 13.23
N ALA A 5 -10.47 4.90 13.10
CA ALA A 5 -9.73 5.72 12.15
C ALA A 5 -10.18 5.43 10.71
N PHE A 6 -10.10 4.17 10.26
CA PHE A 6 -10.44 3.85 8.86
C PHE A 6 -11.92 4.00 8.54
N THR A 7 -12.83 3.82 9.52
CA THR A 7 -14.26 4.06 9.32
C THR A 7 -14.56 5.54 9.02
N ASN A 8 -13.74 6.46 9.54
CA ASN A 8 -13.90 7.90 9.31
C ASN A 8 -13.11 8.43 8.11
N SER A 9 -11.92 7.86 7.84
CA SER A 9 -11.04 8.32 6.76
C SER A 9 -11.20 7.54 5.45
N GLY A 10 -11.89 6.42 5.50
CA GLY A 10 -11.84 5.44 4.42
C GLY A 10 -10.48 4.73 4.36
N VAL A 11 -10.37 3.88 3.37
CA VAL A 11 -9.14 3.19 2.96
C VAL A 11 -8.89 3.50 1.49
N GLY A 12 -7.71 3.28 0.96
CA GLY A 12 -7.34 3.72 -0.39
C GLY A 12 -6.97 2.55 -1.31
N ILE A 13 -6.11 2.86 -2.26
CA ILE A 13 -5.68 1.96 -3.34
C ILE A 13 -5.17 0.59 -2.86
N VAL A 14 -4.49 0.54 -1.70
CA VAL A 14 -3.99 -0.72 -1.13
C VAL A 14 -5.14 -1.69 -0.88
N HIS A 15 -6.23 -1.22 -0.27
CA HIS A 15 -7.41 -2.05 0.00
C HIS A 15 -8.18 -2.38 -1.27
N ALA A 16 -8.35 -1.45 -2.20
CA ALA A 16 -9.01 -1.70 -3.48
C ALA A 16 -8.32 -2.84 -4.24
N LEU A 17 -7.00 -2.80 -4.33
CA LEU A 17 -6.20 -3.87 -4.93
C LEU A 17 -6.25 -5.16 -4.11
N ALA A 18 -6.18 -5.09 -2.78
CA ALA A 18 -6.22 -6.28 -1.93
C ALA A 18 -7.58 -6.98 -1.99
N HIS A 19 -8.67 -6.24 -2.12
CA HIS A 19 -10.01 -6.80 -2.31
C HIS A 19 -10.11 -7.52 -3.64
N SER A 20 -9.61 -6.92 -4.73
CA SER A 20 -9.62 -7.52 -6.08
C SER A 20 -8.82 -8.82 -6.11
N VAL A 21 -7.59 -8.80 -5.60
CA VAL A 21 -6.72 -9.98 -5.51
C VAL A 21 -7.35 -11.05 -4.61
N GLY A 22 -7.88 -10.65 -3.45
CA GLY A 22 -8.51 -11.54 -2.50
C GLY A 22 -9.77 -12.20 -3.06
N ALA A 23 -10.61 -11.45 -3.77
CA ALA A 23 -11.83 -11.97 -4.39
C ALA A 23 -11.52 -12.97 -5.51
N LYS A 24 -10.48 -12.69 -6.31
CA LYS A 24 -10.12 -13.56 -7.45
C LYS A 24 -9.36 -14.82 -7.03
N PHE A 25 -8.42 -14.70 -6.09
CA PHE A 25 -7.48 -15.78 -5.75
C PHE A 25 -7.66 -16.36 -4.35
N GLY A 26 -8.59 -15.85 -3.55
CA GLY A 26 -8.82 -16.35 -2.19
C GLY A 26 -7.69 -16.07 -1.21
N THR A 27 -6.88 -15.04 -1.44
CA THR A 27 -5.75 -14.71 -0.59
C THR A 27 -6.17 -14.15 0.76
N HIS A 28 -5.33 -14.31 1.78
CA HIS A 28 -5.59 -13.76 3.10
C HIS A 28 -5.51 -12.22 3.07
N HIS A 29 -6.62 -11.55 3.36
CA HIS A 29 -6.77 -10.09 3.27
C HIS A 29 -5.63 -9.29 3.90
N GLY A 30 -5.25 -9.62 5.14
CA GLY A 30 -4.18 -8.92 5.84
C GLY A 30 -2.81 -9.08 5.19
N MET A 31 -2.49 -10.27 4.70
CA MET A 31 -1.22 -10.53 4.00
C MET A 31 -1.18 -9.82 2.65
N THR A 32 -2.29 -9.83 1.91
CA THR A 32 -2.39 -9.11 0.63
C THR A 32 -2.22 -7.61 0.82
N ASN A 33 -2.87 -7.04 1.84
CA ASN A 33 -2.65 -5.63 2.20
C ASN A 33 -1.19 -5.36 2.59
N ALA A 34 -0.57 -6.23 3.36
CA ALA A 34 0.82 -6.04 3.79
C ALA A 34 1.79 -6.02 2.59
N VAL A 35 1.61 -6.91 1.62
CA VAL A 35 2.39 -6.95 0.38
C VAL A 35 2.18 -5.69 -0.45
N LEU A 36 0.94 -5.25 -0.61
CA LEU A 36 0.59 -4.11 -1.47
C LEU A 36 0.90 -2.75 -0.82
N LEU A 37 1.02 -2.68 0.51
CA LEU A 37 1.20 -1.43 1.24
C LEU A 37 2.41 -0.60 0.79
N PRO A 38 3.63 -1.15 0.64
CA PRO A 38 4.77 -0.37 0.17
C PRO A 38 4.56 0.25 -1.21
N PHE A 39 3.94 -0.48 -2.12
CA PHE A 39 3.69 -0.04 -3.50
C PHE A 39 2.61 1.04 -3.57
N GLY A 40 1.52 0.89 -2.79
CA GLY A 40 0.49 1.92 -2.69
C GLY A 40 0.99 3.19 -2.00
N MET A 41 1.90 3.08 -1.03
CA MET A 41 2.57 4.24 -0.43
C MET A 41 3.48 4.95 -1.43
N GLU A 42 4.26 4.21 -2.22
CA GLU A 42 5.10 4.79 -3.29
C GLU A 42 4.24 5.54 -4.31
N PHE A 43 3.15 4.94 -4.75
CA PHE A 43 2.23 5.57 -5.68
C PHE A 43 1.67 6.89 -5.13
N ASN A 44 1.32 6.92 -3.85
CA ASN A 44 0.74 8.08 -3.19
C ASN A 44 1.79 9.09 -2.68
N MET A 45 3.10 8.80 -2.82
CA MET A 45 4.17 9.57 -2.18
C MET A 45 4.08 11.06 -2.51
N GLU A 46 3.88 11.40 -3.77
CA GLU A 46 3.81 12.78 -4.24
C GLU A 46 2.69 13.59 -3.57
N GLN A 47 1.51 12.96 -3.37
CA GLN A 47 0.34 13.64 -2.82
C GLN A 47 0.23 13.53 -1.29
N ALA A 48 0.90 12.55 -0.70
CA ALA A 48 0.78 12.23 0.72
C ALA A 48 2.08 12.38 1.52
N GLU A 49 3.16 12.90 0.91
CA GLU A 49 4.49 13.02 1.53
C GLU A 49 4.43 13.62 2.94
N GLN A 50 3.78 14.77 3.11
CA GLN A 50 3.65 15.44 4.41
C GLN A 50 2.89 14.60 5.44
N ARG A 51 1.88 13.83 4.99
CA ARG A 51 1.13 12.93 5.88
C ARG A 51 2.00 11.77 6.33
N PHE A 52 2.78 11.19 5.41
CA PHE A 52 3.73 10.12 5.74
C PHE A 52 4.83 10.62 6.67
N ALA A 53 5.37 11.82 6.44
CA ALA A 53 6.34 12.45 7.33
C ALA A 53 5.79 12.62 8.76
N ARG A 54 4.56 13.09 8.89
CA ARG A 54 3.88 13.20 10.20
C ARG A 54 3.68 11.85 10.87
N ILE A 55 3.35 10.80 10.11
CA ILE A 55 3.24 9.43 10.64
C ILE A 55 4.61 8.96 11.15
N ALA A 56 5.68 9.22 10.41
CA ALA A 56 7.04 8.91 10.84
C ALA A 56 7.38 9.59 12.17
N ASP A 57 7.09 10.88 12.30
CA ASP A 57 7.32 11.64 13.55
C ASP A 57 6.60 11.02 14.76
N TYR A 58 5.37 10.49 14.58
CA TYR A 58 4.60 9.89 15.65
C TYR A 58 4.96 8.43 15.92
N ALA A 59 5.10 7.64 14.88
CA ALA A 59 5.29 6.19 15.00
C ALA A 59 6.72 5.81 15.43
N LEU A 60 7.68 6.69 15.10
CA LEU A 60 9.11 6.47 15.32
C LEU A 60 9.66 7.47 16.35
N ALA A 61 8.81 7.92 17.27
CA ALA A 61 9.14 8.94 18.26
C ALA A 61 10.34 8.57 19.18
N SER A 62 10.65 7.28 19.32
CA SER A 62 11.87 6.80 19.99
C SER A 62 13.15 7.22 19.24
N ASP A 63 13.04 7.40 17.92
CA ASP A 63 14.14 7.75 17.02
C ASP A 63 14.13 9.26 16.69
N CYS A 64 13.45 10.07 17.52
CA CYS A 64 13.20 11.51 17.30
C CYS A 64 14.47 12.33 16.97
N LEU A 65 15.63 11.92 17.47
CA LEU A 65 16.90 12.61 17.19
C LEU A 65 17.32 12.48 15.72
N GLU A 66 16.92 11.40 15.04
CA GLU A 66 17.21 11.19 13.62
C GLU A 66 16.39 12.11 12.70
N PHE A 67 15.21 12.55 13.13
CA PHE A 67 14.31 13.38 12.32
C PHE A 67 14.47 14.88 12.53
N SER A 68 15.24 15.29 13.55
CA SER A 68 15.47 16.71 13.81
C SER A 68 16.12 17.39 12.61
N GLY A 69 15.44 18.39 12.04
CA GLY A 69 15.93 19.13 10.87
C GLY A 69 15.87 18.36 9.53
N LYS A 70 15.30 17.16 9.48
CA LYS A 70 15.11 16.41 8.23
C LYS A 70 13.87 16.89 7.48
N SER A 71 13.94 16.79 6.14
CA SER A 71 12.82 17.11 5.25
C SER A 71 11.68 16.10 5.37
N ASP A 72 10.48 16.49 4.95
CA ASP A 72 9.32 15.61 4.88
C ASP A 72 9.58 14.42 3.95
N SER A 73 10.27 14.67 2.83
CA SER A 73 10.67 13.63 1.88
C SER A 73 11.56 12.56 2.54
N TYR A 74 12.54 12.98 3.34
CA TYR A 74 13.39 12.04 4.09
C TYR A 74 12.57 11.18 5.07
N LYS A 75 11.68 11.82 5.84
CA LYS A 75 10.85 11.13 6.83
C LYS A 75 9.87 10.16 6.18
N ALA A 76 9.25 10.57 5.07
CA ALA A 76 8.33 9.73 4.33
C ALA A 76 9.03 8.50 3.72
N ALA A 77 10.22 8.68 3.14
CA ALA A 77 11.05 7.60 2.63
C ALA A 77 11.46 6.63 3.75
N PHE A 78 11.89 7.17 4.90
CA PHE A 78 12.25 6.37 6.06
C PHE A 78 11.07 5.52 6.57
N LEU A 79 9.87 6.10 6.63
CA LEU A 79 8.66 5.34 6.99
C LEU A 79 8.41 4.17 6.03
N LEU A 80 8.53 4.41 4.73
CA LEU A 80 8.36 3.38 3.72
C LEU A 80 9.38 2.25 3.89
N ASP A 81 10.65 2.59 4.09
CA ASP A 81 11.71 1.62 4.34
C ASP A 81 11.46 0.83 5.64
N ARG A 82 10.95 1.49 6.69
CA ARG A 82 10.59 0.82 7.95
C ARG A 82 9.47 -0.19 7.73
N ILE A 83 8.47 0.13 6.93
CA ILE A 83 7.37 -0.80 6.57
C ILE A 83 7.92 -2.00 5.80
N ARG A 84 8.81 -1.79 4.81
CA ARG A 84 9.48 -2.89 4.10
C ARG A 84 10.28 -3.79 5.04
N ASN A 85 10.99 -3.20 5.99
CA ASN A 85 11.75 -3.94 6.98
C ASN A 85 10.85 -4.77 7.91
N LEU A 86 9.65 -4.28 8.23
CA LEU A 86 8.67 -5.07 9.01
C LEU A 86 8.22 -6.33 8.28
N LEU A 87 8.05 -6.30 6.95
CA LEU A 87 7.74 -7.51 6.18
C LEU A 87 8.85 -8.57 6.33
N VAL A 88 10.10 -8.13 6.33
CA VAL A 88 11.25 -9.03 6.54
C VAL A 88 11.29 -9.55 7.97
N GLU A 89 11.19 -8.66 8.95
CA GLU A 89 11.27 -8.95 10.38
C GLU A 89 10.23 -9.99 10.82
N PHE A 90 9.00 -9.85 10.31
CA PHE A 90 7.90 -10.77 10.61
C PHE A 90 7.78 -11.93 9.63
N SER A 91 8.75 -12.12 8.73
CA SER A 91 8.72 -13.18 7.72
C SER A 91 7.44 -13.21 6.90
N LEU A 92 6.90 -12.01 6.60
CA LEU A 92 5.72 -11.86 5.75
C LEU A 92 6.12 -11.95 4.26
N PRO A 93 5.21 -12.40 3.39
CA PRO A 93 5.41 -12.35 1.95
C PRO A 93 5.74 -10.94 1.48
N LYS A 94 6.65 -10.80 0.52
CA LYS A 94 7.11 -9.51 -0.02
C LYS A 94 6.54 -9.23 -1.40
N SER A 95 5.91 -10.23 -2.02
CA SER A 95 5.32 -10.13 -3.35
C SER A 95 4.03 -10.96 -3.44
N LEU A 96 3.20 -10.64 -4.42
CA LEU A 96 2.01 -11.42 -4.73
C LEU A 96 2.36 -12.85 -5.16
N LYS A 97 3.52 -13.02 -5.78
CA LYS A 97 4.04 -14.35 -6.13
C LYS A 97 4.34 -15.18 -4.89
N GLU A 98 4.94 -14.60 -3.86
CA GLU A 98 5.18 -15.27 -2.57
C GLU A 98 3.88 -15.59 -1.82
N LEU A 99 2.79 -14.86 -2.10
CA LEU A 99 1.44 -15.21 -1.64
C LEU A 99 0.84 -16.42 -2.36
N GLY A 100 1.49 -16.91 -3.40
CA GLY A 100 1.06 -18.08 -4.18
C GLY A 100 0.18 -17.74 -5.39
N LEU A 101 0.15 -16.49 -5.85
CA LEU A 101 -0.57 -16.14 -7.07
C LEU A 101 0.08 -16.82 -8.28
N PRO A 102 -0.75 -17.32 -9.23
CA PRO A 102 -0.26 -17.81 -10.51
C PRO A 102 0.32 -16.67 -11.35
N GLU A 103 0.94 -17.00 -12.46
CA GLU A 103 1.39 -16.01 -13.44
C GLU A 103 0.23 -15.11 -13.88
N LEU A 104 0.45 -13.80 -13.87
CA LEU A 104 -0.55 -12.80 -14.21
C LEU A 104 -0.37 -12.39 -15.67
N ASP A 105 -1.26 -12.88 -16.54
CA ASP A 105 -1.33 -12.42 -17.92
C ASP A 105 -2.08 -11.07 -18.04
N GLU A 106 -2.14 -10.52 -19.25
CA GLU A 106 -2.80 -9.23 -19.49
C GLU A 106 -4.31 -9.26 -19.19
N GLU A 107 -4.97 -10.39 -19.41
CA GLU A 107 -6.41 -10.55 -19.14
C GLU A 107 -6.67 -10.45 -17.64
N VAL A 108 -5.89 -11.17 -16.84
CA VAL A 108 -5.96 -11.15 -15.38
C VAL A 108 -5.63 -9.76 -14.82
N LEU A 109 -4.61 -9.09 -15.34
CA LEU A 109 -4.24 -7.75 -14.91
C LEU A 109 -5.36 -6.73 -15.17
N ASN A 110 -5.97 -6.78 -16.34
CA ASN A 110 -7.10 -5.92 -16.69
C ASN A 110 -8.33 -6.20 -15.82
N GLU A 111 -8.61 -7.46 -15.52
CA GLU A 111 -9.73 -7.83 -14.64
C GLU A 111 -9.50 -7.29 -13.22
N LEU A 112 -8.30 -7.48 -12.65
CA LEU A 112 -7.95 -6.97 -11.33
C LEU A 112 -8.02 -5.45 -11.26
N SER A 113 -7.55 -4.77 -12.29
CA SER A 113 -7.63 -3.30 -12.40
C SER A 113 -9.08 -2.83 -12.42
N CYS A 114 -9.93 -3.41 -13.26
CA CYS A 114 -11.34 -3.08 -13.34
C CYS A 114 -12.07 -3.31 -12.01
N MET A 115 -11.78 -4.41 -11.31
CA MET A 115 -12.33 -4.69 -9.99
C MET A 115 -11.89 -3.63 -8.97
N ALA A 116 -10.60 -3.27 -8.95
CA ALA A 116 -10.06 -2.28 -8.03
C ALA A 116 -10.60 -0.86 -8.31
N ALA A 117 -10.72 -0.48 -9.58
CA ALA A 117 -11.30 0.79 -9.99
C ALA A 117 -12.77 0.93 -9.58
N SER A 118 -13.49 -0.20 -9.51
CA SER A 118 -14.90 -0.24 -9.08
C SER A 118 -15.07 -0.35 -7.56
N ASP A 119 -14.00 -0.58 -6.80
CA ASP A 119 -14.06 -0.71 -5.34
C ASP A 119 -14.25 0.67 -4.68
N PRO A 120 -15.24 0.82 -3.76
CA PRO A 120 -15.45 2.08 -3.05
C PRO A 120 -14.22 2.61 -2.30
N ALA A 121 -13.28 1.75 -1.93
CA ALA A 121 -12.04 2.14 -1.27
C ALA A 121 -11.21 3.12 -2.10
N ILE A 122 -11.27 3.02 -3.44
CA ILE A 122 -10.47 3.86 -4.34
C ILE A 122 -10.83 5.34 -4.22
N MET A 123 -12.08 5.67 -3.87
CA MET A 123 -12.57 7.03 -3.74
C MET A 123 -11.87 7.83 -2.63
N PHE A 124 -11.25 7.15 -1.68
CA PHE A 124 -10.54 7.78 -0.56
C PHE A 124 -9.04 7.88 -0.79
N ASN A 125 -8.56 7.44 -1.96
CA ASN A 125 -7.14 7.51 -2.26
C ASN A 125 -6.71 8.97 -2.46
N PRO A 126 -5.56 9.41 -1.89
CA PRO A 126 -5.13 10.81 -1.99
C PRO A 126 -4.71 11.23 -3.40
N ARG A 127 -4.33 10.28 -4.25
CA ARG A 127 -3.98 10.49 -5.67
C ARG A 127 -5.03 9.82 -6.53
N GLU A 128 -5.50 10.52 -7.57
CA GLU A 128 -6.35 9.91 -8.61
C GLU A 128 -5.62 8.76 -9.29
N THR A 129 -6.38 7.75 -9.68
CA THR A 129 -5.83 6.51 -10.25
C THR A 129 -6.41 6.26 -11.63
N THR A 130 -5.57 5.78 -12.55
CA THR A 130 -5.99 5.22 -13.83
C THR A 130 -5.88 3.69 -13.79
N ASP A 131 -6.47 3.01 -14.77
CA ASP A 131 -6.33 1.56 -14.90
C ASP A 131 -4.88 1.15 -15.11
N GLU A 132 -4.11 1.96 -15.84
CA GLU A 132 -2.68 1.74 -16.07
C GLU A 132 -1.87 1.83 -14.76
N ASP A 133 -2.19 2.80 -13.90
CA ASP A 133 -1.57 2.92 -12.57
C ASP A 133 -1.82 1.66 -11.72
N LEU A 134 -3.07 1.15 -11.71
CA LEU A 134 -3.45 -0.04 -10.96
C LEU A 134 -2.71 -1.28 -11.48
N ILE A 135 -2.63 -1.45 -12.80
CA ILE A 135 -1.88 -2.53 -13.44
C ILE A 135 -0.39 -2.45 -13.10
N GLU A 136 0.19 -1.26 -13.16
CA GLU A 136 1.62 -1.06 -12.85
C GLU A 136 1.93 -1.43 -11.39
N ILE A 137 1.07 -1.03 -10.45
CA ILE A 137 1.23 -1.39 -9.03
C ILE A 137 1.16 -2.91 -8.86
N ILE A 138 0.20 -3.59 -9.50
CA ILE A 138 0.09 -5.06 -9.43
C ILE A 138 1.34 -5.72 -9.99
N LYS A 139 1.83 -5.29 -11.16
CA LYS A 139 3.05 -5.83 -11.79
C LYS A 139 4.28 -5.66 -10.89
N ARG A 140 4.43 -4.51 -10.26
CA ARG A 140 5.55 -4.25 -9.35
C ARG A 140 5.47 -5.03 -8.05
N ALA A 141 4.26 -5.36 -7.61
CA ALA A 141 4.03 -6.16 -6.42
C ALA A 141 4.11 -7.67 -6.67
N TYR A 142 4.09 -8.12 -7.93
CA TYR A 142 4.20 -9.53 -8.31
C TYR A 142 5.66 -9.98 -8.35
#